data_95d0abef3f89573f599c1217230bc6e7
#
_entry.id   95d0abef3f89573f599c1217230bc6e7
#
_cell.length_a   1.000
_cell.length_b   1.000
_cell.length_c   1.000
_cell.angle_alpha   90.00
_cell.angle_beta   90.00
_cell.angle_gamma   90.00
#
_symmetry.space_group_name_H-M   'P 1'
#
loop_
_entity.id
_entity.type
_entity.pdbx_description
1 polymer ?
#
loop_
_entity_poly.entity_id
_entity_poly.type
_entity_poly.pdbx_seq_one_letter_code
_entity_poly.pdbx_strand_id
1 'polypeptide(L)'
;YAAKPLKEDGSHIVERWRNMIGFYSPQVPAEVLDRNFADSLRGGPVSWWGHRAAFNYPLGKRLPDVSHPILVINPNDDLAEQTPRAVPLMQNGRIHDIPEMGHGFIDVMTPEIGALLREFLDA
;
A
#
# COMPACT_ATOMS: atom_id res chain seq x y z
N TYR A 1 -5.98 -14.26 -2.59
CA TYR A 1 -5.94 -13.55 -3.88
C TYR A 1 -5.91 -14.54 -5.05
N ALA A 2 -6.79 -14.37 -6.02
CA ALA A 2 -6.94 -15.21 -7.20
C ALA A 2 -7.39 -14.37 -8.40
N ALA A 3 -7.25 -14.93 -9.61
CA ALA A 3 -7.77 -14.30 -10.81
C ALA A 3 -9.28 -14.09 -10.69
N LYS A 4 -9.74 -12.88 -11.03
CA LYS A 4 -11.17 -12.59 -11.13
C LYS A 4 -11.59 -12.71 -12.60
N PRO A 5 -12.72 -13.37 -12.91
CA PRO A 5 -13.17 -13.52 -14.29
C PRO A 5 -13.50 -12.15 -14.90
N LEU A 6 -13.14 -11.99 -16.15
CA LEU A 6 -13.61 -10.87 -16.96
C LEU A 6 -15.08 -11.13 -17.37
N LYS A 7 -15.88 -10.08 -17.39
CA LYS A 7 -17.30 -10.15 -17.78
C LYS A 7 -17.52 -9.24 -18.98
N GLU A 8 -18.21 -9.75 -20.00
CA GLU A 8 -18.45 -9.01 -21.25
C GLU A 8 -19.27 -7.73 -21.04
N ASP A 9 -20.16 -7.71 -20.05
CA ASP A 9 -20.97 -6.55 -19.68
C ASP A 9 -20.19 -5.44 -18.94
N GLY A 10 -18.90 -5.64 -18.67
CA GLY A 10 -18.05 -4.67 -17.97
C GLY A 10 -18.32 -4.53 -16.47
N SER A 11 -19.25 -5.29 -15.90
CA SER A 11 -19.61 -5.17 -14.48
C SER A 11 -18.42 -5.42 -13.52
N HIS A 12 -17.44 -6.24 -13.93
CA HIS A 12 -16.20 -6.44 -13.17
C HIS A 12 -15.35 -5.17 -13.03
N ILE A 13 -15.42 -4.24 -13.98
CA ILE A 13 -14.72 -2.94 -13.92
C ILE A 13 -15.37 -2.06 -12.85
N VAL A 14 -16.70 -1.99 -12.86
CA VAL A 14 -17.45 -1.21 -11.85
C VAL A 14 -17.21 -1.76 -10.45
N GLU A 15 -17.21 -3.08 -10.29
CA GLU A 15 -16.90 -3.73 -9.01
C GLU A 15 -15.48 -3.41 -8.54
N ARG A 16 -14.49 -3.48 -9.43
CA ARG A 16 -13.10 -3.14 -9.11
C ARG A 16 -12.95 -1.68 -8.69
N TRP A 17 -13.59 -0.76 -9.42
CA TRP A 17 -13.59 0.67 -9.07
C TRP A 17 -14.15 0.89 -7.66
N ARG A 18 -15.34 0.37 -7.37
CA ARG A 18 -15.98 0.51 -6.05
C ARG A 18 -15.12 -0.04 -4.92
N ASN A 19 -14.50 -1.19 -5.14
CA ASN A 19 -13.60 -1.79 -4.16
C ASN A 19 -12.37 -0.93 -3.94
N MET A 20 -11.77 -0.39 -5.00
CA MET A 20 -10.59 0.46 -4.90
C MET A 20 -10.89 1.75 -4.12
N ILE A 21 -11.91 2.50 -4.50
CA ILE A 21 -12.21 3.79 -3.85
C ILE A 21 -12.59 3.63 -2.38
N GLY A 22 -13.07 2.45 -1.97
CA GLY A 22 -13.37 2.17 -0.56
C GLY A 22 -12.15 2.15 0.36
N PHE A 23 -10.95 2.01 -0.19
CA PHE A 23 -9.69 2.04 0.58
C PHE A 23 -9.01 3.41 0.58
N TYR A 24 -9.32 4.26 -0.38
CA TYR A 24 -8.67 5.57 -0.51
C TYR A 24 -9.23 6.59 0.47
N SER A 25 -8.37 7.47 0.95
CA SER A 25 -8.79 8.61 1.77
C SER A 25 -9.66 9.58 0.97
N PRO A 26 -10.68 10.20 1.59
CA PRO A 26 -11.56 11.15 0.92
C PRO A 26 -10.85 12.39 0.36
N GLN A 27 -9.64 12.69 0.86
CA GLN A 27 -8.80 13.81 0.42
C GLN A 27 -8.12 13.56 -0.93
N VAL A 28 -8.12 12.31 -1.42
CA VAL A 28 -7.45 11.95 -2.67
C VAL A 28 -8.28 12.49 -3.85
N PRO A 29 -7.69 13.33 -4.73
CA PRO A 29 -8.40 13.89 -5.87
C PRO A 29 -8.90 12.81 -6.85
N ALA A 30 -10.02 13.09 -7.52
CA ALA A 30 -10.61 12.16 -8.48
C ALA A 30 -9.65 11.79 -9.62
N GLU A 31 -8.82 12.74 -10.06
CA GLU A 31 -7.82 12.54 -11.13
C GLU A 31 -6.75 11.52 -10.71
N VAL A 32 -6.39 11.50 -9.43
CA VAL A 32 -5.45 10.52 -8.87
C VAL A 32 -6.09 9.14 -8.83
N LEU A 33 -7.35 9.06 -8.39
CA LEU A 33 -8.12 7.82 -8.36
C LEU A 33 -8.27 7.23 -9.76
N ASP A 34 -8.61 8.07 -10.75
CA ASP A 34 -8.79 7.67 -12.14
C ASP A 34 -7.48 7.11 -12.73
N ARG A 35 -6.37 7.83 -12.54
CA ARG A 35 -5.04 7.38 -12.97
C ARG A 35 -4.66 6.04 -12.33
N ASN A 36 -4.78 5.92 -11.01
CA ASN A 36 -4.40 4.72 -10.27
C ASN A 36 -5.28 3.52 -10.66
N PHE A 37 -6.56 3.78 -10.96
CA PHE A 37 -7.46 2.75 -11.45
C PHE A 37 -7.07 2.28 -12.85
N ALA A 38 -6.81 3.20 -13.78
CA ALA A 38 -6.34 2.87 -15.12
C ALA A 38 -5.05 2.03 -15.09
N ASP A 39 -4.09 2.40 -14.24
CA ASP A 39 -2.86 1.63 -14.05
C ASP A 39 -3.14 0.23 -13.46
N SER A 40 -4.09 0.11 -12.55
CA SER A 40 -4.49 -1.20 -12.00
C SER A 40 -5.03 -2.17 -13.05
N LEU A 41 -5.67 -1.64 -14.10
CA LEU A 41 -6.21 -2.46 -15.20
C LEU A 41 -5.10 -3.01 -16.12
N ARG A 42 -3.96 -2.34 -16.21
CA ARG A 42 -2.84 -2.76 -17.07
C ARG A 42 -2.25 -4.11 -16.67
N GLY A 43 -2.39 -4.52 -15.41
CA GLY A 43 -1.97 -5.84 -14.94
C GLY A 43 -2.75 -7.00 -15.52
N GLY A 44 -3.92 -6.74 -16.13
CA GLY A 44 -4.76 -7.74 -16.78
C GLY A 44 -5.02 -8.96 -15.89
N PRO A 45 -4.98 -10.17 -16.48
CA PRO A 45 -5.32 -11.41 -15.76
C PRO A 45 -4.34 -11.79 -14.65
N VAL A 46 -3.14 -11.18 -14.60
CA VAL A 46 -2.12 -11.48 -13.59
C VAL A 46 -1.99 -10.41 -12.49
N SER A 47 -2.86 -9.39 -12.50
CA SER A 47 -2.82 -8.27 -11.53
C SER A 47 -2.86 -8.70 -10.05
N TRP A 48 -3.35 -9.90 -9.76
CA TRP A 48 -3.41 -10.47 -8.40
C TRP A 48 -2.10 -11.11 -7.92
N TRP A 49 -1.12 -11.35 -8.80
CA TRP A 49 0.12 -12.06 -8.45
C TRP A 49 0.94 -11.34 -7.38
N GLY A 50 1.07 -10.03 -7.49
CA GLY A 50 1.81 -9.24 -6.51
C GLY A 50 1.25 -9.37 -5.10
N HIS A 51 -0.05 -9.22 -4.94
CA HIS A 51 -0.73 -9.41 -3.65
C HIS A 51 -0.55 -10.83 -3.12
N ARG A 52 -0.73 -11.83 -3.99
CA ARG A 52 -0.53 -13.22 -3.57
C ARG A 52 0.90 -13.49 -3.11
N ALA A 53 1.88 -12.97 -3.82
CA ALA A 53 3.28 -13.11 -3.43
C ALA A 53 3.55 -12.45 -2.08
N ALA A 54 3.09 -11.21 -1.88
CA ALA A 54 3.25 -10.47 -0.64
C ALA A 54 2.62 -11.20 0.56
N PHE A 55 1.39 -11.67 0.43
CA PHE A 55 0.69 -12.37 1.52
C PHE A 55 1.20 -13.79 1.80
N ASN A 56 1.89 -14.42 0.85
CA ASN A 56 2.54 -15.72 1.06
C ASN A 56 3.99 -15.59 1.52
N TYR A 57 4.57 -14.40 1.46
CA TYR A 57 5.95 -14.20 1.89
C TYR A 57 6.04 -14.24 3.42
N PRO A 58 6.96 -15.03 3.99
CA PRO A 58 7.07 -15.19 5.44
C PRO A 58 7.81 -13.99 6.07
N LEU A 59 7.30 -12.78 5.90
CA LEU A 59 7.93 -11.52 6.31
C LEU A 59 8.38 -11.54 7.78
N GLY A 60 7.51 -12.00 8.68
CA GLY A 60 7.82 -12.06 10.11
C GLY A 60 9.02 -12.95 10.46
N LYS A 61 9.34 -13.93 9.60
CA LYS A 61 10.53 -14.78 9.77
C LYS A 61 11.80 -14.15 9.19
N ARG A 62 11.65 -13.17 8.30
CA ARG A 62 12.76 -12.56 7.57
C ARG A 62 13.14 -11.17 8.08
N LEU A 63 12.23 -10.44 8.70
CA LEU A 63 12.54 -9.13 9.29
C LEU A 63 13.71 -9.17 10.27
N PRO A 64 13.84 -10.18 11.16
CA PRO A 64 15.00 -10.27 12.04
C PRO A 64 16.35 -10.43 11.33
N ASP A 65 16.36 -10.88 10.08
CA ASP A 65 17.59 -11.06 9.29
C ASP A 65 18.07 -9.74 8.65
N VAL A 66 17.24 -8.67 8.68
CA VAL A 66 17.57 -7.37 8.08
C VAL A 66 18.31 -6.50 9.09
N SER A 67 19.61 -6.28 8.83
CA SER A 67 20.47 -5.45 9.69
C SER A 67 20.45 -3.95 9.32
N HIS A 68 19.97 -3.61 8.11
CA HIS A 68 19.87 -2.22 7.65
C HIS A 68 18.76 -1.48 8.39
N PRO A 69 18.87 -0.14 8.50
CA PRO A 69 17.78 0.67 9.01
C PRO A 69 16.48 0.47 8.20
N ILE A 70 15.35 0.40 8.90
CA ILE A 70 14.02 0.23 8.29
C ILE A 70 13.13 1.37 8.77
N LEU A 71 12.56 2.13 7.83
CA LEU A 71 11.47 3.06 8.08
C LEU A 71 10.17 2.44 7.58
N VAL A 72 9.23 2.24 8.47
CA VAL A 72 7.87 1.80 8.14
C VAL A 72 6.95 3.00 8.19
N ILE A 73 6.28 3.30 7.09
CA ILE A 73 5.22 4.31 7.03
C ILE A 73 3.90 3.58 7.21
N ASN A 74 3.12 3.98 8.22
CA ASN A 74 1.88 3.32 8.62
C ASN A 74 0.67 4.27 8.46
N PRO A 75 0.06 4.33 7.27
CA PRO A 75 -1.18 5.08 7.07
C PRO A 75 -2.37 4.38 7.74
N ASN A 76 -3.47 5.10 7.88
CA ASN A 76 -4.74 4.58 8.40
C ASN A 76 -5.48 3.79 7.30
N ASP A 77 -4.92 2.65 6.93
CA ASP A 77 -5.46 1.72 5.92
C ASP A 77 -5.85 0.36 6.53
N ASP A 78 -6.12 -0.61 5.68
CA ASP A 78 -6.51 -1.97 6.10
C ASP A 78 -5.39 -2.76 6.82
N LEU A 79 -4.16 -2.25 6.83
CA LEU A 79 -3.02 -2.82 7.53
C LEU A 79 -2.59 -2.02 8.77
N ALA A 80 -3.22 -0.87 9.06
CA ALA A 80 -2.82 0.04 10.13
C ALA A 80 -2.64 -0.64 11.49
N GLU A 81 -3.57 -1.55 11.86
CA GLU A 81 -3.51 -2.29 13.11
C GLU A 81 -2.48 -3.44 13.10
N GLN A 82 -2.12 -3.92 11.92
CA GLN A 82 -1.21 -5.06 11.77
C GLN A 82 0.25 -4.61 11.69
N THR A 83 0.50 -3.49 11.04
CA THR A 83 1.84 -2.93 10.77
C THR A 83 2.70 -2.77 12.02
N PRO A 84 2.19 -2.27 13.17
CA PRO A 84 2.98 -2.15 14.40
C PRO A 84 3.53 -3.47 14.93
N ARG A 85 2.94 -4.61 14.57
CA ARG A 85 3.43 -5.94 14.97
C ARG A 85 4.78 -6.31 14.34
N ALA A 86 5.18 -5.60 13.29
CA ALA A 86 6.48 -5.78 12.66
C ALA A 86 7.63 -5.13 13.46
N VAL A 87 7.34 -4.09 14.24
CA VAL A 87 8.37 -3.30 14.97
C VAL A 87 9.27 -4.15 15.85
N PRO A 88 8.74 -5.04 16.73
CA PRO A 88 9.59 -5.87 17.58
C PRO A 88 10.41 -6.92 16.83
N LEU A 89 10.16 -7.11 15.53
CA LEU A 89 10.90 -8.05 14.68
C LEU A 89 12.05 -7.38 13.92
N MET A 90 12.13 -6.06 13.92
CA MET A 90 13.17 -5.31 13.22
C MET A 90 14.35 -5.05 14.17
N GLN A 91 15.58 -5.30 13.70
CA GLN A 91 16.80 -5.00 14.48
C GLN A 91 17.02 -3.49 14.62
N ASN A 92 16.78 -2.75 13.56
CA ASN A 92 16.98 -1.29 13.49
C ASN A 92 15.83 -0.68 12.69
N GLY A 93 14.63 -0.67 13.29
CA GLY A 93 13.43 -0.19 12.62
C GLY A 93 12.67 0.83 13.43
N ARG A 94 12.07 1.79 12.72
CA ARG A 94 11.12 2.74 13.30
C ARG A 94 9.85 2.79 12.47
N ILE A 95 8.74 3.10 13.12
CA ILE A 95 7.45 3.34 12.48
C ILE A 95 7.14 4.84 12.50
N HIS A 96 6.51 5.31 11.44
CA HIS A 96 5.95 6.65 11.32
C HIS A 96 4.47 6.52 10.97
N ASP A 97 3.60 6.84 11.92
CA ASP A 97 2.16 6.74 11.76
C ASP A 97 1.61 7.97 11.02
N ILE A 98 0.66 7.75 10.11
CA ILE A 98 -0.11 8.79 9.41
C ILE A 98 -1.61 8.51 9.63
N PRO A 99 -2.14 8.79 10.82
CA PRO A 99 -3.51 8.43 11.19
C PRO A 99 -4.58 9.20 10.41
N GLU A 100 -4.24 10.34 9.84
CA GLU A 100 -5.14 11.21 9.07
C GLU A 100 -5.35 10.76 7.62
N MET A 101 -4.52 9.84 7.12
CA MET A 101 -4.55 9.41 5.72
C MET A 101 -4.50 7.89 5.60
N GLY A 102 -5.33 7.35 4.69
CA GLY A 102 -5.28 5.97 4.23
C GLY A 102 -4.55 5.83 2.89
N HIS A 103 -5.03 4.94 2.03
CA HIS A 103 -4.48 4.78 0.68
C HIS A 103 -4.46 6.12 -0.08
N GLY A 104 -3.43 6.30 -0.90
CA GLY A 104 -3.22 7.53 -1.67
C GLY A 104 -2.42 8.61 -0.92
N PHE A 105 -1.95 8.37 0.31
CA PHE A 105 -1.16 9.33 1.09
C PHE A 105 0.09 9.80 0.34
N ILE A 106 0.75 8.94 -0.42
CA ILE A 106 1.94 9.30 -1.21
C ILE A 106 1.61 10.35 -2.27
N ASP A 107 0.43 10.27 -2.88
CA ASP A 107 0.00 11.19 -3.94
C ASP A 107 -0.33 12.60 -3.41
N VAL A 108 -0.84 12.71 -2.19
CA VAL A 108 -1.30 14.00 -1.63
C VAL A 108 -0.37 14.58 -0.57
N MET A 109 0.49 13.76 0.05
CA MET A 109 1.47 14.19 1.05
C MET A 109 2.91 14.09 0.52
N THR A 110 3.10 14.26 -0.77
CA THR A 110 4.43 14.10 -1.41
C THR A 110 5.53 14.94 -0.76
N PRO A 111 5.32 16.23 -0.41
CA PRO A 111 6.35 17.04 0.26
C PRO A 111 6.73 16.49 1.63
N GLU A 112 5.75 16.13 2.46
CA GLU A 112 5.94 15.62 3.82
C GLU A 112 6.65 14.27 3.80
N ILE A 113 6.17 13.35 2.96
CA ILE A 113 6.79 12.03 2.79
C ILE A 113 8.19 12.17 2.20
N GLY A 114 8.39 13.07 1.25
CA GLY A 114 9.71 13.35 0.69
C GLY A 114 10.69 13.88 1.73
N ALA A 115 10.25 14.74 2.64
CA ALA A 115 11.08 15.24 3.75
C ALA A 115 11.44 14.11 4.73
N LEU A 116 10.46 13.31 5.13
CA LEU A 116 10.65 12.15 6.00
C LEU A 116 11.66 11.14 5.42
N LEU A 117 11.55 10.86 4.13
CA LEU A 117 12.48 9.93 3.46
C LEU A 117 13.89 10.50 3.40
N ARG A 118 14.08 11.79 3.11
CA ARG A 118 15.40 12.42 3.12
C ARG A 118 16.02 12.38 4.52
N GLU A 119 15.27 12.77 5.55
CA GLU A 119 15.73 12.68 6.93
C GLU A 119 16.22 11.27 7.28
N PHE A 120 15.47 10.26 6.84
CA PHE A 120 15.81 8.85 7.09
C PHE A 120 17.05 8.39 6.33
N LEU A 121 17.23 8.83 5.10
CA LEU A 121 18.34 8.40 4.23
C LEU A 121 19.65 9.14 4.55
N ASP A 122 19.56 10.34 5.12
CA ASP A 122 20.70 11.17 5.46
C ASP A 122 21.21 10.93 6.91
N ALA A 123 20.49 10.10 7.68
CA ALA A 123 20.85 9.74 9.06
C ALA A 123 21.80 8.55 9.12
#